data_8a3520ec2b49a4901b8ea0d01e349f25
#
_entry.id   8a3520ec2b49a4901b8ea0d01e349f25
#
_cell.length_a   1.000
_cell.length_b   1.000
_cell.length_c   1.000
_cell.angle_alpha   90.00
_cell.angle_beta   90.00
_cell.angle_gamma   90.00
#
_symmetry.space_group_name_H-M   'P 1'
#
loop_
_entity.id
_entity.type
_entity.pdbx_description
1 polymer ?
#
loop_
_entity_poly.entity_id
_entity_poly.type
_entity_poly.pdbx_seq_one_letter_code
_entity_poly.pdbx_strand_id
1 'polypeptide(L)'
;MRAQLVPRLRAHHRERNLWRVPFDCARPTLERLRAAGLRLGVVSNADGRAAAILAATGLARSLDVIVDSHFEGVEKPDAEIFRRALARLGAAAETTLFVGDIPSIDVVGARNAGLRPVLLDAAGAYYDADCDRIARPGELLALLGIGAGGMA
;
A
#
# COMPACT_ATOMS: atom_id res chain seq x y z
N MET A 1 -18.28 1.71 28.60
CA MET A 1 -17.38 2.55 27.76
C MET A 1 -17.02 1.89 26.43
N ARG A 2 -16.51 0.64 26.36
CA ARG A 2 -16.18 -0.05 25.08
C ARG A 2 -17.39 -0.24 24.15
N ALA A 3 -18.58 -0.59 24.66
CA ALA A 3 -19.76 -0.85 23.86
C ALA A 3 -20.26 0.33 23.01
N GLN A 4 -19.94 1.57 23.40
CA GLN A 4 -20.34 2.78 22.68
C GLN A 4 -19.24 3.32 21.75
N LEU A 5 -17.99 2.92 21.96
CA LEU A 5 -16.84 3.44 21.19
C LEU A 5 -16.86 2.89 19.75
N VAL A 6 -17.08 1.59 19.58
CA VAL A 6 -17.07 0.95 18.25
C VAL A 6 -18.13 1.52 17.30
N PRO A 7 -19.42 1.68 17.71
CA PRO A 7 -20.42 2.31 16.85
C PRO A 7 -20.06 3.75 16.46
N ARG A 8 -19.50 4.53 17.39
CA ARG A 8 -19.06 5.91 17.14
C ARG A 8 -17.90 5.97 16.15
N LEU A 9 -16.89 5.10 16.30
CA LEU A 9 -15.77 5.01 15.35
C LEU A 9 -16.25 4.58 13.97
N ARG A 10 -17.19 3.63 13.87
CA ARG A 10 -17.78 3.20 12.60
C ARG A 10 -18.58 4.33 11.94
N ALA A 11 -19.35 5.10 12.71
CA ALA A 11 -20.07 6.27 12.18
C ALA A 11 -19.08 7.33 11.68
N HIS A 12 -18.07 7.66 12.47
CA HIS A 12 -17.02 8.60 12.07
C HIS A 12 -16.27 8.14 10.83
N HIS A 13 -15.92 6.85 10.74
CA HIS A 13 -15.25 6.29 9.56
C HIS A 13 -16.13 6.37 8.31
N ARG A 14 -17.46 6.18 8.42
CA ARG A 14 -18.38 6.36 7.28
C ARG A 14 -18.43 7.79 6.78
N GLU A 15 -18.42 8.77 7.69
CA GLU A 15 -18.49 10.20 7.34
C GLU A 15 -17.12 10.72 6.91
N ARG A 16 -16.10 10.38 7.67
CA ARG A 16 -14.72 10.86 7.50
C ARG A 16 -13.76 9.69 7.62
N ASN A 17 -13.45 9.04 6.51
CA ASN A 17 -12.51 7.91 6.51
C ASN A 17 -11.29 8.19 7.41
N LEU A 18 -10.91 7.23 8.25
CA LEU A 18 -9.78 7.37 9.18
C LEU A 18 -8.41 7.36 8.46
N TRP A 19 -8.35 6.76 7.27
CA TRP A 19 -7.12 6.58 6.47
C TRP A 19 -6.98 7.70 5.43
N ARG A 20 -6.88 8.95 5.85
CA ARG A 20 -6.85 10.10 4.95
C ARG A 20 -5.67 11.04 5.14
N VAL A 21 -4.78 10.73 6.06
CA VAL A 21 -3.57 11.50 6.30
C VAL A 21 -2.37 10.67 5.82
N PRO A 22 -1.78 11.01 4.68
CA PRO A 22 -0.59 10.31 4.20
C PRO A 22 0.64 10.69 5.03
N PHE A 23 1.67 9.85 4.98
CA PHE A 23 3.00 10.26 5.41
C PHE A 23 3.49 11.47 4.58
N ASP A 24 4.17 12.40 5.20
CA ASP A 24 4.73 13.58 4.51
C ASP A 24 5.65 13.19 3.35
N CYS A 25 6.40 12.10 3.52
CA CYS A 25 7.29 11.56 2.49
C CYS A 25 6.57 10.74 1.40
N ALA A 26 5.27 10.43 1.54
CA ALA A 26 4.60 9.52 0.60
C ALA A 26 4.62 10.05 -0.84
N ARG A 27 4.18 11.29 -1.05
CA ARG A 27 4.14 11.89 -2.39
C ARG A 27 5.54 11.96 -3.02
N PRO A 28 6.55 12.59 -2.40
CA PRO A 28 7.88 12.66 -3.02
C PRO A 28 8.50 11.27 -3.25
N THR A 29 8.19 10.29 -2.41
CA THR A 29 8.64 8.90 -2.64
C THR A 29 8.03 8.33 -3.92
N LEU A 30 6.69 8.41 -4.09
CA LEU A 30 6.02 7.90 -5.29
C LEU A 30 6.51 8.60 -6.56
N GLU A 31 6.71 9.91 -6.52
CA GLU A 31 7.24 10.68 -7.65
C GLU A 31 8.64 10.21 -8.05
N ARG A 32 9.51 9.94 -7.09
CA ARG A 32 10.87 9.44 -7.35
C ARG A 32 10.86 8.00 -7.87
N LEU A 33 9.99 7.13 -7.35
CA LEU A 33 9.83 5.78 -7.88
C LEU A 33 9.38 5.80 -9.34
N ARG A 34 8.42 6.69 -9.70
CA ARG A 34 8.02 6.88 -11.09
C ARG A 34 9.14 7.43 -11.96
N ALA A 35 9.87 8.42 -11.48
CA ALA A 35 11.02 8.98 -12.20
C ALA A 35 12.12 7.94 -12.47
N ALA A 36 12.23 6.93 -11.61
CA ALA A 36 13.08 5.75 -11.81
C ALA A 36 12.50 4.71 -12.77
N GLY A 37 11.35 4.98 -13.40
CA GLY A 37 10.72 4.09 -14.39
C GLY A 37 9.84 2.99 -13.80
N LEU A 38 9.54 3.02 -12.50
CA LEU A 38 8.69 2.01 -11.86
C LEU A 38 7.20 2.29 -12.12
N ARG A 39 6.45 1.21 -12.36
CA ARG A 39 4.99 1.23 -12.36
C ARG A 39 4.48 1.07 -10.95
N LEU A 40 3.46 1.84 -10.57
CA LEU A 40 2.98 1.92 -9.20
C LEU A 40 1.48 1.57 -9.13
N GLY A 41 1.13 0.68 -8.22
CA GLY A 41 -0.25 0.29 -7.98
C GLY A 41 -0.60 0.24 -6.50
N VAL A 42 -1.88 0.28 -6.21
CA VAL A 42 -2.44 0.07 -4.86
C VAL A 42 -3.41 -1.09 -4.89
N VAL A 43 -3.31 -1.97 -3.88
CA VAL A 43 -4.30 -3.01 -3.57
C VAL A 43 -4.78 -2.77 -2.15
N SER A 44 -6.06 -2.46 -1.98
CA SER A 44 -6.66 -2.08 -0.71
C SER A 44 -7.86 -2.94 -0.35
N ASN A 45 -7.89 -3.45 0.88
CA ASN A 45 -9.12 -3.95 1.48
C ASN A 45 -9.93 -2.74 1.94
N ALA A 46 -10.87 -2.30 1.11
CA ALA A 46 -11.59 -1.05 1.29
C ALA A 46 -13.08 -1.21 0.96
N ASP A 47 -13.81 -0.13 1.12
CA ASP A 47 -15.27 -0.06 0.99
C ASP A 47 -15.73 0.69 -0.29
N GLY A 48 -14.91 0.66 -1.34
CA GLY A 48 -15.18 1.33 -2.61
C GLY A 48 -14.68 2.78 -2.67
N ARG A 49 -14.03 3.28 -1.62
CA ARG A 49 -13.58 4.68 -1.52
C ARG A 49 -12.08 4.88 -1.72
N ALA A 50 -11.30 3.81 -1.96
CA ALA A 50 -9.85 3.91 -2.07
C ALA A 50 -9.41 4.93 -3.13
N ALA A 51 -9.97 4.89 -4.33
CA ALA A 51 -9.62 5.82 -5.39
C ALA A 51 -9.94 7.28 -5.03
N ALA A 52 -11.10 7.54 -4.42
CA ALA A 52 -11.50 8.89 -4.00
C ALA A 52 -10.58 9.44 -2.90
N ILE A 53 -10.17 8.61 -1.94
CA ILE A 53 -9.25 9.00 -0.86
C ILE A 53 -7.86 9.31 -1.43
N LEU A 54 -7.35 8.46 -2.31
CA LEU A 54 -6.05 8.67 -2.97
C LEU A 54 -6.06 9.93 -3.86
N ALA A 55 -7.18 10.22 -4.53
CA ALA A 55 -7.35 11.45 -5.29
C ALA A 55 -7.36 12.69 -4.37
N ALA A 56 -8.12 12.65 -3.28
CA ALA A 56 -8.22 13.76 -2.33
C ALA A 56 -6.87 14.08 -1.65
N THR A 57 -6.02 13.06 -1.44
CA THR A 57 -4.66 13.24 -0.90
C THR A 57 -3.63 13.60 -1.98
N GLY A 58 -4.02 13.58 -3.26
CA GLY A 58 -3.15 13.86 -4.41
C GLY A 58 -2.18 12.74 -4.75
N LEU A 59 -2.29 11.56 -4.12
CA LEU A 59 -1.42 10.41 -4.38
C LEU A 59 -1.81 9.66 -5.66
N ALA A 60 -3.09 9.71 -6.06
CA ALA A 60 -3.59 9.00 -7.23
C ALA A 60 -2.84 9.34 -8.54
N ARG A 61 -2.27 10.56 -8.65
CA ARG A 61 -1.53 11.01 -9.84
C ARG A 61 -0.26 10.19 -10.09
N SER A 62 0.28 9.57 -9.06
CA SER A 62 1.49 8.74 -9.15
C SER A 62 1.19 7.26 -9.34
N LEU A 63 -0.07 6.87 -9.40
CA LEU A 63 -0.50 5.47 -9.47
C LEU A 63 -1.03 5.13 -10.86
N ASP A 64 -0.61 3.97 -11.37
CA ASP A 64 -1.06 3.44 -12.66
C ASP A 64 -2.30 2.55 -12.47
N VAL A 65 -2.43 1.90 -11.30
CA VAL A 65 -3.53 0.98 -10.97
C VAL A 65 -3.98 1.19 -9.52
N ILE A 66 -5.29 1.20 -9.31
CA ILE A 66 -5.91 1.17 -7.97
C ILE A 66 -6.92 0.03 -7.95
N VAL A 67 -6.70 -0.94 -7.07
CA VAL A 67 -7.56 -2.11 -6.86
C VAL A 67 -8.19 -2.01 -5.47
N ASP A 68 -9.52 -1.92 -5.44
CA ASP A 68 -10.33 -1.86 -4.23
C ASP A 68 -11.13 -3.15 -4.10
N SER A 69 -10.97 -3.87 -2.99
CA SER A 69 -11.59 -5.18 -2.76
C SER A 69 -13.12 -5.16 -2.89
N HIS A 70 -13.75 -4.02 -2.60
CA HIS A 70 -15.19 -3.85 -2.75
C HIS A 70 -15.68 -4.14 -4.18
N PHE A 71 -14.94 -3.66 -5.18
CA PHE A 71 -15.29 -3.87 -6.60
C PHE A 71 -14.78 -5.21 -7.14
N GLU A 72 -13.77 -5.78 -6.49
CA GLU A 72 -13.19 -7.05 -6.93
C GLU A 72 -13.96 -8.27 -6.40
N GLY A 73 -14.71 -8.13 -5.31
CA GLY A 73 -15.37 -9.25 -4.64
C GLY A 73 -14.40 -10.25 -4.00
N VAL A 74 -13.12 -9.86 -3.88
CA VAL A 74 -12.04 -10.64 -3.25
C VAL A 74 -11.13 -9.66 -2.52
N GLU A 75 -10.59 -10.08 -1.38
CA GLU A 75 -9.73 -9.23 -0.53
C GLU A 75 -8.44 -9.92 -0.12
N LYS A 76 -7.44 -9.15 0.28
CA LYS A 76 -6.21 -9.69 0.87
C LYS A 76 -6.54 -10.45 2.16
N PRO A 77 -5.95 -11.61 2.45
CA PRO A 77 -4.72 -12.15 1.85
C PRO A 77 -4.92 -13.09 0.65
N ASP A 78 -6.09 -13.12 0.02
CA ASP A 78 -6.30 -13.95 -1.17
C ASP A 78 -5.34 -13.49 -2.30
N ALA A 79 -4.58 -14.45 -2.85
CA ALA A 79 -3.63 -14.20 -3.91
C ALA A 79 -4.28 -13.64 -5.20
N GLU A 80 -5.56 -13.91 -5.39
CA GLU A 80 -6.28 -13.48 -6.60
C GLU A 80 -6.34 -11.96 -6.74
N ILE A 81 -6.52 -11.21 -5.65
CA ILE A 81 -6.56 -9.74 -5.74
C ILE A 81 -5.23 -9.16 -6.22
N PHE A 82 -4.11 -9.77 -5.81
CA PHE A 82 -2.77 -9.37 -6.26
C PHE A 82 -2.55 -9.72 -7.74
N ARG A 83 -2.99 -10.92 -8.19
CA ARG A 83 -2.90 -11.31 -9.61
C ARG A 83 -3.66 -10.35 -10.52
N ARG A 84 -4.85 -9.91 -10.11
CA ARG A 84 -5.62 -8.89 -10.86
C ARG A 84 -4.90 -7.55 -10.92
N ALA A 85 -4.29 -7.13 -9.83
CA ALA A 85 -3.48 -5.92 -9.81
C ALA A 85 -2.28 -6.03 -10.75
N LEU A 86 -1.54 -7.15 -10.70
CA LEU A 86 -0.40 -7.43 -11.58
C LEU A 86 -0.81 -7.44 -13.06
N ALA A 87 -1.92 -8.10 -13.39
CA ALA A 87 -2.45 -8.14 -14.77
C ALA A 87 -2.76 -6.73 -15.29
N ARG A 88 -3.43 -5.89 -14.50
CA ARG A 88 -3.73 -4.50 -14.86
C ARG A 88 -2.48 -3.62 -14.95
N LEU A 89 -1.51 -3.88 -14.08
CA LEU A 89 -0.24 -3.17 -14.06
C LEU A 89 0.69 -3.64 -15.21
N GLY A 90 0.40 -4.79 -15.81
CA GLY A 90 1.26 -5.43 -16.79
C GLY A 90 2.62 -5.84 -16.20
N ALA A 91 2.64 -6.32 -14.97
CA ALA A 91 3.84 -6.67 -14.22
C ALA A 91 3.89 -8.16 -13.87
N ALA A 92 5.09 -8.72 -13.78
CA ALA A 92 5.31 -10.08 -13.29
C ALA A 92 5.48 -10.07 -11.76
N ALA A 93 5.03 -11.12 -11.09
CA ALA A 93 5.10 -11.22 -9.63
C ALA A 93 6.55 -11.20 -9.13
N GLU A 94 7.44 -11.90 -9.82
CA GLU A 94 8.87 -12.08 -9.47
C GLU A 94 9.65 -10.75 -9.49
N THR A 95 9.17 -9.76 -10.26
CA THR A 95 9.79 -8.44 -10.38
C THR A 95 9.03 -7.35 -9.63
N THR A 96 8.02 -7.76 -8.84
CA THR A 96 7.15 -6.83 -8.11
C THR A 96 7.33 -6.99 -6.61
N LEU A 97 7.48 -5.90 -5.91
CA LEU A 97 7.38 -5.89 -4.46
C LEU A 97 6.03 -5.32 -4.02
N PHE A 98 5.54 -5.79 -2.89
CA PHE A 98 4.34 -5.30 -2.25
C PHE A 98 4.64 -4.73 -0.87
N VAL A 99 4.23 -3.50 -0.63
CA VAL A 99 4.40 -2.81 0.66
C VAL A 99 3.07 -2.79 1.38
N GLY A 100 3.02 -3.34 2.58
CA GLY A 100 1.84 -3.34 3.42
C GLY A 100 2.19 -3.29 4.91
N ASP A 101 1.20 -3.09 5.77
CA ASP A 101 1.42 -2.85 7.20
C ASP A 101 0.85 -3.96 8.10
N ILE A 102 0.10 -4.91 7.55
CA ILE A 102 -0.49 -6.01 8.32
C ILE A 102 0.13 -7.34 7.90
N PRO A 103 1.01 -7.97 8.73
CA PRO A 103 1.72 -9.18 8.36
C PRO A 103 0.82 -10.31 7.85
N SER A 104 -0.26 -10.61 8.57
CA SER A 104 -1.19 -11.72 8.22
C SER A 104 -2.01 -11.48 6.96
N ILE A 105 -2.12 -10.25 6.50
CA ILE A 105 -2.90 -9.85 5.33
C ILE A 105 -1.97 -9.51 4.17
N ASP A 106 -1.03 -8.63 4.40
CA ASP A 106 -0.19 -8.05 3.36
C ASP A 106 1.01 -8.94 3.02
N VAL A 107 1.79 -9.35 4.04
CA VAL A 107 2.99 -10.18 3.83
C VAL A 107 2.61 -11.57 3.35
N VAL A 108 1.64 -12.20 4.03
CA VAL A 108 1.14 -13.53 3.65
C VAL A 108 0.51 -13.49 2.25
N GLY A 109 -0.35 -12.52 1.98
CA GLY A 109 -1.02 -12.40 0.68
C GLY A 109 -0.04 -12.15 -0.47
N ALA A 110 0.93 -11.26 -0.28
CA ALA A 110 1.97 -11.00 -1.28
C ALA A 110 2.79 -12.25 -1.60
N ARG A 111 3.23 -13.01 -0.57
CA ARG A 111 3.95 -14.28 -0.76
C ARG A 111 3.13 -15.31 -1.51
N ASN A 112 1.85 -15.47 -1.14
CA ASN A 112 0.95 -16.41 -1.81
C ASN A 112 0.74 -16.08 -3.29
N ALA A 113 0.93 -14.82 -3.66
CA ALA A 113 0.87 -14.36 -5.05
C ALA A 113 2.23 -14.30 -5.75
N GLY A 114 3.33 -14.69 -5.09
CA GLY A 114 4.68 -14.72 -5.64
C GLY A 114 5.40 -13.36 -5.64
N LEU A 115 4.86 -12.34 -4.95
CA LEU A 115 5.50 -11.05 -4.82
C LEU A 115 6.51 -11.03 -3.66
N ARG A 116 7.49 -10.13 -3.73
CA ARG A 116 8.38 -9.83 -2.60
C ARG A 116 7.69 -8.89 -1.62
N PRO A 117 7.38 -9.33 -0.38
CA PRO A 117 6.76 -8.45 0.62
C PRO A 117 7.79 -7.51 1.26
N VAL A 118 7.36 -6.31 1.57
CA VAL A 118 8.04 -5.34 2.44
C VAL A 118 7.03 -4.87 3.49
N LEU A 119 7.38 -5.00 4.76
CA LEU A 119 6.50 -4.59 5.84
C LEU A 119 6.74 -3.12 6.22
N LEU A 120 5.71 -2.30 6.13
CA LEU A 120 5.71 -0.94 6.65
C LEU A 120 5.36 -0.98 8.14
N ASP A 121 6.38 -1.01 8.97
CA ASP A 121 6.26 -1.10 10.44
C ASP A 121 6.63 0.23 11.09
N ALA A 122 5.75 1.21 10.96
CA ALA A 122 5.97 2.56 11.49
C ALA A 122 6.09 2.63 13.03
N ALA A 123 5.55 1.63 13.72
CA ALA A 123 5.56 1.57 15.19
C ALA A 123 6.70 0.68 15.74
N GLY A 124 7.42 -0.07 14.89
CA GLY A 124 8.43 -1.04 15.33
C GLY A 124 7.85 -2.23 16.09
N ALA A 125 6.59 -2.58 15.77
CA ALA A 125 5.86 -3.61 16.51
C ALA A 125 6.18 -5.05 16.06
N TYR A 126 6.76 -5.22 14.87
CA TYR A 126 6.99 -6.53 14.23
C TYR A 126 8.48 -6.81 14.06
N TYR A 127 9.23 -6.79 15.18
CA TYR A 127 10.69 -6.95 15.18
C TYR A 127 11.17 -8.32 14.70
N ASP A 128 10.30 -9.34 14.69
CA ASP A 128 10.53 -10.73 14.29
C ASP A 128 9.99 -11.06 12.88
N ALA A 129 9.54 -10.06 12.13
CA ALA A 129 9.06 -10.29 10.76
C ALA A 129 10.21 -10.81 9.87
N ASP A 130 9.94 -11.88 9.13
CA ASP A 130 10.91 -12.54 8.25
C ASP A 130 10.93 -11.95 6.82
N CYS A 131 10.68 -10.67 6.68
CA CYS A 131 10.76 -9.91 5.43
C CYS A 131 11.44 -8.56 5.64
N ASP A 132 11.78 -7.89 4.53
CA ASP A 132 12.27 -6.52 4.59
C ASP A 132 11.27 -5.62 5.33
N ARG A 133 11.78 -4.73 6.18
CA ARG A 133 10.97 -3.77 6.93
C ARG A 133 11.43 -2.35 6.66
N ILE A 134 10.46 -1.46 6.65
CA ILE A 134 10.66 -0.01 6.59
C ILE A 134 9.77 0.66 7.62
N ALA A 135 10.23 1.71 8.25
CA ALA A 135 9.42 2.52 9.16
C ALA A 135 8.62 3.61 8.41
N ARG A 136 9.10 4.02 7.24
CA ARG A 136 8.50 5.09 6.44
C ARG A 136 8.62 4.79 4.95
N PRO A 137 7.63 5.21 4.12
CA PRO A 137 7.68 4.98 2.67
C PRO A 137 8.97 5.44 1.99
N GLY A 138 9.59 6.53 2.47
CA GLY A 138 10.83 7.06 1.90
C GLY A 138 12.01 6.09 1.93
N GLU A 139 12.03 5.15 2.85
CA GLU A 139 13.10 4.14 2.97
C GLU A 139 13.10 3.12 1.82
N LEU A 140 11.98 3.02 1.08
CA LEU A 140 11.91 2.22 -0.15
C LEU A 140 12.95 2.64 -1.18
N LEU A 141 13.28 3.91 -1.24
CA LEU A 141 14.26 4.42 -2.20
C LEU A 141 15.65 3.82 -1.95
N ALA A 142 16.05 3.75 -0.68
CA ALA A 142 17.31 3.12 -0.29
C ALA A 142 17.27 1.60 -0.51
N LEU A 143 16.16 0.94 -0.15
CA LEU A 143 15.96 -0.50 -0.34
C LEU A 143 16.07 -0.90 -1.82
N LEU A 144 15.64 -0.03 -2.73
CA LEU A 144 15.67 -0.24 -4.18
C LEU A 144 16.94 0.32 -4.85
N GLY A 145 17.88 0.87 -4.08
CA GLY A 145 19.09 1.48 -4.63
C GLY A 145 18.83 2.76 -5.45
N ILE A 146 17.66 3.38 -5.27
CA ILE A 146 17.31 4.64 -5.94
C ILE A 146 17.94 5.78 -5.13
N GLY A 147 19.15 6.18 -5.50
CA GLY A 147 19.92 7.24 -4.84
C GLY A 147 19.13 8.55 -4.74
N ALA A 148 19.56 9.44 -3.85
CA ALA A 148 19.13 10.83 -3.86
C ALA A 148 19.67 11.45 -5.17
N GLY A 149 18.87 11.34 -6.24
CA GLY A 149 19.22 11.91 -7.53
C GLY A 149 19.64 13.34 -7.32
N GLY A 150 20.90 13.67 -7.64
CA GLY A 150 21.37 15.03 -7.67
C GLY A 150 20.44 15.82 -8.58
N MET A 151 19.85 16.86 -8.05
CA MET A 151 19.40 17.97 -8.88
C MET A 151 20.67 18.57 -9.47
N ALA A 152 20.93 18.26 -10.73
CA ALA A 152 21.83 19.06 -11.56
C ALA A 152 21.01 20.20 -12.14
#